data_402cde3a870f533cf328ea998b68ff93
#
_entry.id   402cde3a870f533cf328ea998b68ff93
#
_cell.length_a   1.000
_cell.length_b   1.000
_cell.length_c   1.000
_cell.angle_alpha   90.00
_cell.angle_beta   90.00
_cell.angle_gamma   90.00
#
_symmetry.space_group_name_H-M   'P 1'
#
loop_
_entity.id
_entity.type
_entity.pdbx_description
1 polymer ?
#
loop_
_entity_poly.entity_id
_entity_poly.type
_entity_poly.pdbx_seq_one_letter_code
_entity_poly.pdbx_strand_id
1 'polypeptide(L)'
;MDKSKLLDQCGALGEDRTLLARVLDRAKQALERNIPAATDFLSPAQQAQAADLLHAAGIPETAYIRWGGYDGAERAVLLFLPDWMDPSDAGTYSPIRCLRAAFRKEENLTHRDFLGSLMGMGIVREKIGDVLVGPDSADVLVLDTVAEFLAQSWESAGRVKLRVAEIDPGCVHIPEIRREERRDTVSSLRLDAVCSTGFR
;
A
#
# COMPACT_ATOMS: atom_id res chain seq x y z
N MET A 1 7.63 2.33 28.10
CA MET A 1 6.15 2.36 28.12
C MET A 1 5.63 0.98 27.72
N ASP A 2 4.57 0.50 28.35
CA ASP A 2 4.03 -0.86 28.06
C ASP A 2 3.34 -0.86 26.70
N LYS A 3 3.74 -1.78 25.82
CA LYS A 3 3.19 -1.96 24.46
C LYS A 3 1.67 -2.12 24.44
N SER A 4 1.12 -2.86 25.43
CA SER A 4 -0.31 -3.06 25.53
C SER A 4 -1.07 -1.76 25.78
N LYS A 5 -0.56 -0.91 26.68
CA LYS A 5 -1.15 0.40 26.98
C LYS A 5 -1.14 1.34 25.78
N LEU A 6 -0.07 1.32 24.98
CA LEU A 6 0.01 2.11 23.75
C LEU A 6 -1.06 1.69 22.74
N LEU A 7 -1.21 0.40 22.53
CA LEU A 7 -2.21 -0.14 21.60
C LEU A 7 -3.66 0.13 22.10
N ASP A 8 -3.89 0.11 23.40
CA ASP A 8 -5.19 0.44 23.98
C ASP A 8 -5.53 1.94 23.79
N GLN A 9 -4.54 2.83 23.92
CA GLN A 9 -4.71 4.27 23.69
C GLN A 9 -5.08 4.61 22.24
N CYS A 10 -4.55 3.86 21.26
CA CYS A 10 -4.87 4.05 19.84
C CYS A 10 -6.23 3.44 19.43
N GLY A 11 -6.98 2.82 20.36
CA GLY A 11 -8.29 2.25 20.08
C GLY A 11 -8.29 1.08 19.10
N ALA A 12 -7.13 0.49 18.84
CA ALA A 12 -6.98 -0.60 17.87
C ALA A 12 -7.57 -1.91 18.41
N LEU A 13 -8.41 -2.57 17.61
CA LEU A 13 -9.07 -3.82 17.92
C LEU A 13 -8.78 -4.88 16.85
N GLY A 14 -8.85 -6.15 17.23
CA GLY A 14 -8.76 -7.29 16.31
C GLY A 14 -7.49 -7.31 15.45
N GLU A 15 -7.66 -7.39 14.15
CA GLU A 15 -6.56 -7.47 13.17
C GLU A 15 -5.70 -6.21 13.15
N ASP A 16 -6.31 -5.02 13.26
CA ASP A 16 -5.58 -3.75 13.32
C ASP A 16 -4.66 -3.67 14.54
N ARG A 17 -5.09 -4.22 15.69
CA ARG A 17 -4.23 -4.30 16.87
C ARG A 17 -2.99 -5.15 16.62
N THR A 18 -3.15 -6.28 15.95
CA THR A 18 -2.04 -7.17 15.59
C THR A 18 -1.08 -6.50 14.61
N LEU A 19 -1.63 -5.80 13.60
CA LEU A 19 -0.86 -5.05 12.63
C LEU A 19 -0.05 -3.93 13.30
N LEU A 20 -0.69 -3.09 14.11
CA LEU A 20 -0.03 -2.00 14.83
C LEU A 20 1.02 -2.51 15.82
N ALA A 21 0.79 -3.65 16.44
CA ALA A 21 1.80 -4.30 17.28
C ALA A 21 3.06 -4.67 16.50
N ARG A 22 2.92 -5.17 15.25
CA ARG A 22 4.05 -5.46 14.35
C ARG A 22 4.77 -4.19 13.89
N VAL A 23 4.02 -3.12 13.59
CA VAL A 23 4.60 -1.82 13.24
C VAL A 23 5.53 -1.34 14.37
N LEU A 24 5.06 -1.37 15.61
CA LEU A 24 5.84 -0.95 16.76
C LEU A 24 7.08 -1.83 16.98
N ASP A 25 6.96 -3.15 16.80
CA ASP A 25 8.10 -4.06 16.91
C ASP A 25 9.15 -3.79 15.81
N ARG A 26 8.71 -3.54 14.58
CA ARG A 26 9.60 -3.18 13.46
C ARG A 26 10.32 -1.87 13.73
N ALA A 27 9.59 -0.84 14.20
CA ALA A 27 10.17 0.45 14.55
C ALA A 27 11.27 0.30 15.61
N LYS A 28 10.95 -0.37 16.72
CA LYS A 28 11.92 -0.61 17.79
C LYS A 28 13.14 -1.39 17.32
N GLN A 29 12.92 -2.47 16.59
CA GLN A 29 14.01 -3.30 16.05
C GLN A 29 14.94 -2.47 15.15
N ALA A 30 14.37 -1.63 14.26
CA ALA A 30 15.14 -0.79 13.35
C ALA A 30 16.00 0.23 14.13
N LEU A 31 15.37 0.94 15.05
CA LEU A 31 16.05 1.99 15.82
C LEU A 31 17.08 1.43 16.81
N GLU A 32 16.78 0.34 17.52
CA GLU A 32 17.72 -0.27 18.46
C GLU A 32 18.95 -0.89 17.76
N ARG A 33 18.77 -1.45 16.56
CA ARG A 33 19.85 -2.07 15.79
C ARG A 33 20.50 -1.11 14.80
N ASN A 34 19.94 0.06 14.61
CA ASN A 34 20.36 1.07 13.65
C ASN A 34 20.48 0.51 12.21
N ILE A 35 19.46 -0.25 11.78
CA ILE A 35 19.34 -0.87 10.46
C ILE A 35 18.03 -0.48 9.79
N PRO A 36 17.97 -0.37 8.45
CA PRO A 36 16.71 -0.14 7.75
C PRO A 36 15.74 -1.31 8.01
N ALA A 37 14.48 -0.97 8.25
CA ALA A 37 13.42 -1.96 8.32
C ALA A 37 12.11 -1.35 7.80
N ALA A 38 11.27 -2.18 7.19
CA ALA A 38 9.99 -1.74 6.65
C ALA A 38 8.84 -2.57 7.24
N THR A 39 7.68 -1.96 7.25
CA THR A 39 6.42 -2.68 7.50
C THR A 39 5.94 -3.39 6.25
N ASP A 40 4.88 -4.17 6.38
CA ASP A 40 4.05 -4.56 5.25
C ASP A 40 3.29 -3.31 4.73
N PHE A 41 2.58 -3.43 3.57
CA PHE A 41 1.77 -2.34 3.04
C PHE A 41 0.60 -2.02 3.96
N LEU A 42 0.45 -0.74 4.27
CA LEU A 42 -0.63 -0.18 5.07
C LEU A 42 -1.61 0.59 4.19
N SER A 43 -2.90 0.48 4.48
CA SER A 43 -3.91 1.38 3.90
C SER A 43 -3.76 2.80 4.46
N PRO A 44 -4.36 3.84 3.84
CA PRO A 44 -4.30 5.21 4.37
C PRO A 44 -4.77 5.32 5.83
N ALA A 45 -5.84 4.61 6.20
CA ALA A 45 -6.33 4.58 7.57
C ALA A 45 -5.33 3.94 8.54
N GLN A 46 -4.72 2.82 8.15
CA GLN A 46 -3.70 2.14 8.94
C GLN A 46 -2.40 2.96 9.07
N GLN A 47 -2.04 3.72 8.02
CA GLN A 47 -0.91 4.65 8.07
C GLN A 47 -1.14 5.76 9.11
N ALA A 48 -2.35 6.33 9.17
CA ALA A 48 -2.70 7.32 10.17
C ALA A 48 -2.63 6.74 11.59
N GLN A 49 -3.25 5.59 11.82
CA GLN A 49 -3.21 4.90 13.12
C GLN A 49 -1.78 4.53 13.53
N ALA A 50 -0.94 4.10 12.57
CA ALA A 50 0.46 3.79 12.83
C ALA A 50 1.25 5.04 13.22
N ALA A 51 1.00 6.19 12.57
CA ALA A 51 1.64 7.45 12.91
C ALA A 51 1.28 7.90 14.34
N ASP A 52 0.00 7.82 14.73
CA ASP A 52 -0.46 8.13 16.07
C ASP A 52 0.19 7.22 17.12
N LEU A 53 0.29 5.92 16.83
CA LEU A 53 0.95 4.94 17.71
C LEU A 53 2.44 5.23 17.88
N LEU A 54 3.14 5.51 16.78
CA LEU A 54 4.58 5.82 16.80
C LEU A 54 4.85 7.12 17.56
N HIS A 55 4.03 8.14 17.35
CA HIS A 55 4.09 9.38 18.11
C HIS A 55 3.89 9.14 19.62
N ALA A 56 2.86 8.39 20.01
CA ALA A 56 2.61 8.01 21.40
C ALA A 56 3.74 7.16 22.00
N ALA A 57 4.47 6.42 21.17
CA ALA A 57 5.64 5.63 21.58
C ALA A 57 6.93 6.49 21.70
N GLY A 58 6.87 7.79 21.35
CA GLY A 58 8.02 8.69 21.36
C GLY A 58 8.95 8.52 20.16
N ILE A 59 8.48 7.94 19.07
CA ILE A 59 9.23 7.78 17.82
C ILE A 59 8.88 8.98 16.93
N PRO A 60 9.87 9.86 16.60
CA PRO A 60 9.61 11.05 15.82
C PRO A 60 9.32 10.72 14.35
N GLU A 61 8.57 11.59 13.67
CA GLU A 61 8.26 11.43 12.23
C GLU A 61 9.52 11.42 11.35
N THR A 62 10.61 12.00 11.80
CA THR A 62 11.92 11.98 11.11
C THR A 62 12.59 10.60 11.12
N ALA A 63 12.14 9.66 11.97
CA ALA A 63 12.70 8.32 12.08
C ALA A 63 12.16 7.34 11.01
N TYR A 64 11.21 7.76 10.21
CA TYR A 64 10.63 6.92 9.16
C TYR A 64 10.05 7.74 8.02
N ILE A 65 9.89 7.11 6.87
CA ILE A 65 9.18 7.68 5.73
C ILE A 65 8.03 6.75 5.31
N ARG A 66 7.01 7.36 4.69
CA ARG A 66 5.95 6.61 3.98
C ARG A 66 6.37 6.47 2.52
N TRP A 67 6.47 5.23 2.06
CA TRP A 67 6.90 4.93 0.70
C TRP A 67 6.02 3.85 0.08
N GLY A 68 5.43 4.14 -1.08
CA GLY A 68 4.56 3.21 -1.80
C GLY A 68 5.11 2.75 -3.14
N GLY A 69 6.37 3.14 -3.47
CA GLY A 69 7.03 2.79 -4.72
C GLY A 69 6.95 3.89 -5.79
N TYR A 70 6.03 4.83 -5.68
CA TYR A 70 5.88 5.99 -6.57
C TYR A 70 5.18 7.14 -5.84
N ASP A 71 5.24 8.34 -6.41
CA ASP A 71 4.60 9.54 -5.85
C ASP A 71 3.07 9.44 -5.96
N GLY A 72 2.38 9.67 -4.84
CA GLY A 72 0.93 9.61 -4.76
C GLY A 72 0.36 8.22 -4.52
N ALA A 73 1.19 7.22 -4.19
CA ALA A 73 0.72 5.90 -3.82
C ALA A 73 -0.22 5.95 -2.61
N GLU A 74 -1.37 5.26 -2.70
CA GLU A 74 -2.32 5.17 -1.59
C GLU A 74 -1.82 4.20 -0.52
N ARG A 75 -1.36 3.04 -0.92
CA ARG A 75 -0.79 2.05 0.00
C ARG A 75 0.71 2.24 0.11
N ALA A 76 1.20 2.30 1.32
CA ALA A 76 2.61 2.51 1.59
C ALA A 76 3.12 1.61 2.70
N VAL A 77 4.39 1.32 2.66
CA VAL A 77 5.15 0.81 3.80
C VAL A 77 5.65 1.97 4.65
N LEU A 78 5.85 1.76 5.94
CA LEU A 78 6.67 2.65 6.76
C LEU A 78 8.09 2.10 6.73
N LEU A 79 9.00 2.85 6.14
CA LEU A 79 10.42 2.52 6.10
C LEU A 79 11.11 3.30 7.21
N PHE A 80 11.61 2.60 8.22
CA PHE A 80 12.35 3.17 9.34
C PHE A 80 13.80 3.41 8.92
N LEU A 81 14.28 4.63 9.22
CA LEU A 81 15.57 5.12 8.79
C LEU A 81 16.57 5.02 9.92
N PRO A 82 17.71 4.32 9.77
CA PRO A 82 18.83 4.42 10.68
C PRO A 82 19.49 5.80 10.58
N ASP A 83 20.24 6.19 11.63
CA ASP A 83 20.87 7.51 11.75
C ASP A 83 21.83 7.85 10.60
N TRP A 84 22.41 6.83 9.96
CA TRP A 84 23.38 6.97 8.87
C TRP A 84 22.75 7.10 7.48
N MET A 85 21.41 6.87 7.35
CA MET A 85 20.71 6.85 6.07
C MET A 85 20.12 8.22 5.75
N ASP A 86 20.40 8.72 4.54
CA ASP A 86 19.68 9.87 4.02
C ASP A 86 18.28 9.44 3.56
N PRO A 87 17.21 10.18 3.87
CA PRO A 87 15.85 9.90 3.40
C PRO A 87 15.74 9.79 1.87
N SER A 88 16.57 10.47 1.11
CA SER A 88 16.61 10.39 -0.37
C SER A 88 17.05 9.02 -0.88
N ASP A 89 17.82 8.26 -0.09
CA ASP A 89 18.30 6.92 -0.44
C ASP A 89 17.31 5.82 -0.09
N ALA A 90 16.18 6.17 0.51
CA ALA A 90 15.19 5.20 1.01
C ALA A 90 14.66 4.25 -0.06
N GLY A 91 14.56 4.72 -1.31
CA GLY A 91 14.16 3.87 -2.45
C GLY A 91 15.07 2.66 -2.64
N THR A 92 16.38 2.80 -2.39
CA THR A 92 17.37 1.72 -2.51
C THR A 92 17.15 0.60 -1.48
N TYR A 93 16.63 0.95 -0.32
CA TYR A 93 16.37 0.01 0.78
C TYR A 93 14.91 -0.41 0.88
N SER A 94 14.11 0.01 -0.08
CA SER A 94 12.69 -0.34 -0.13
C SER A 94 12.50 -1.82 -0.46
N PRO A 95 11.66 -2.56 0.28
CA PRO A 95 11.29 -3.92 -0.06
C PRO A 95 10.25 -4.00 -1.17
N ILE A 96 9.89 -2.87 -1.79
CA ILE A 96 8.87 -2.81 -2.83
C ILE A 96 9.47 -3.20 -4.18
N ARG A 97 8.78 -4.11 -4.86
CA ARG A 97 9.02 -4.51 -6.25
C ARG A 97 7.81 -4.16 -7.09
N CYS A 98 8.01 -3.95 -8.37
CA CYS A 98 6.93 -3.73 -9.31
C CYS A 98 6.85 -4.88 -10.32
N LEU A 99 5.67 -5.46 -10.45
CA LEU A 99 5.36 -6.48 -11.44
C LEU A 99 4.42 -5.91 -12.49
N ARG A 100 4.85 -5.92 -13.74
CA ARG A 100 4.00 -5.59 -14.89
C ARG A 100 3.34 -6.85 -15.41
N ALA A 101 2.01 -6.89 -15.33
CA ALA A 101 1.17 -7.95 -15.88
C ALA A 101 0.57 -7.47 -17.20
N ALA A 102 1.12 -7.90 -18.32
CA ALA A 102 0.63 -7.56 -19.66
C ALA A 102 -0.49 -8.52 -20.10
N PHE A 103 -1.52 -7.99 -20.74
CA PHE A 103 -2.67 -8.72 -21.29
C PHE A 103 -3.11 -8.10 -22.62
N ARG A 104 -4.09 -8.73 -23.31
CA ARG A 104 -4.59 -8.19 -24.58
C ARG A 104 -5.50 -7.00 -24.31
N LYS A 105 -5.37 -5.96 -25.12
CA LYS A 105 -6.14 -4.70 -24.99
C LYS A 105 -7.66 -4.87 -25.07
N GLU A 106 -8.15 -5.92 -25.73
CA GLU A 106 -9.57 -6.24 -25.83
C GLU A 106 -10.16 -6.79 -24.52
N GLU A 107 -9.31 -7.21 -23.61
CA GLU A 107 -9.70 -7.72 -22.29
C GLU A 107 -9.90 -6.57 -21.31
N ASN A 108 -11.10 -6.41 -20.81
CA ASN A 108 -11.44 -5.36 -19.87
C ASN A 108 -11.19 -5.81 -18.42
N LEU A 109 -9.92 -5.93 -18.04
CA LEU A 109 -9.54 -6.25 -16.67
C LEU A 109 -9.64 -5.03 -15.76
N THR A 110 -10.13 -5.25 -14.56
CA THR A 110 -10.28 -4.24 -13.53
C THR A 110 -9.30 -4.49 -12.38
N HIS A 111 -9.08 -3.48 -11.55
CA HIS A 111 -8.34 -3.61 -10.30
C HIS A 111 -8.79 -4.83 -9.46
N ARG A 112 -10.11 -5.10 -9.42
CA ARG A 112 -10.70 -6.23 -8.67
C ARG A 112 -10.26 -7.58 -9.21
N ASP A 113 -10.10 -7.72 -10.53
CA ASP A 113 -9.70 -8.99 -11.16
C ASP A 113 -8.27 -9.35 -10.78
N PHE A 114 -7.36 -8.36 -10.80
CA PHE A 114 -5.97 -8.53 -10.37
C PHE A 114 -5.88 -8.88 -8.89
N LEU A 115 -6.53 -8.07 -8.05
CA LEU A 115 -6.50 -8.29 -6.60
C LEU A 115 -7.10 -9.64 -6.22
N GLY A 116 -8.25 -10.01 -6.83
CA GLY A 116 -8.90 -11.31 -6.59
C GLY A 116 -8.02 -12.48 -7.01
N SER A 117 -7.30 -12.36 -8.14
CA SER A 117 -6.36 -13.37 -8.60
C SER A 117 -5.20 -13.57 -7.61
N LEU A 118 -4.57 -12.49 -7.17
CA LEU A 118 -3.45 -12.52 -6.21
C LEU A 118 -3.88 -13.13 -4.87
N MET A 119 -5.02 -12.71 -4.34
CA MET A 119 -5.57 -13.26 -3.10
C MET A 119 -5.97 -14.75 -3.27
N GLY A 120 -6.46 -15.14 -4.45
CA GLY A 120 -6.74 -16.53 -4.81
C GLY A 120 -5.50 -17.42 -4.84
N MET A 121 -4.32 -16.86 -5.08
CA MET A 121 -3.02 -17.53 -4.98
C MET A 121 -2.50 -17.60 -3.53
N GLY A 122 -3.27 -17.13 -2.54
CA GLY A 122 -2.89 -17.11 -1.13
C GLY A 122 -2.03 -15.91 -0.70
N ILE A 123 -1.89 -14.90 -1.55
CA ILE A 123 -1.17 -13.68 -1.19
C ILE A 123 -2.07 -12.81 -0.30
N VAL A 124 -1.61 -12.51 0.90
CA VAL A 124 -2.35 -11.65 1.82
C VAL A 124 -2.28 -10.18 1.40
N ARG A 125 -3.33 -9.42 1.69
CA ARG A 125 -3.51 -8.03 1.21
C ARG A 125 -2.36 -7.10 1.61
N GLU A 126 -1.73 -7.35 2.75
CA GLU A 126 -0.61 -6.58 3.28
C GLU A 126 0.68 -6.73 2.46
N LYS A 127 0.78 -7.76 1.61
CA LYS A 127 1.90 -7.95 0.69
C LYS A 127 1.71 -7.25 -0.65
N ILE A 128 0.52 -6.69 -0.88
CA ILE A 128 0.12 -6.04 -2.14
C ILE A 128 -0.08 -4.55 -1.89
N GLY A 129 0.65 -3.73 -2.62
CA GLY A 129 0.49 -2.28 -2.68
C GLY A 129 -0.65 -1.86 -3.59
N ASP A 130 -0.40 -0.83 -4.39
CA ASP A 130 -1.33 -0.35 -5.39
C ASP A 130 -1.28 -1.22 -6.65
N VAL A 131 -2.42 -1.29 -7.32
CA VAL A 131 -2.61 -1.95 -8.61
C VAL A 131 -3.01 -0.89 -9.63
N LEU A 132 -2.13 -0.56 -10.54
CA LEU A 132 -2.31 0.50 -11.53
C LEU A 132 -2.68 -0.12 -12.86
N VAL A 133 -3.97 -0.07 -13.22
CA VAL A 133 -4.50 -0.74 -14.40
C VAL A 133 -4.48 0.21 -15.59
N GLY A 134 -3.73 -0.15 -16.62
CA GLY A 134 -3.72 0.48 -17.93
C GLY A 134 -4.58 -0.28 -18.96
N PRO A 135 -4.52 0.13 -20.24
CA PRO A 135 -5.35 -0.46 -21.30
C PRO A 135 -4.90 -1.87 -21.72
N ASP A 136 -3.65 -2.25 -21.54
CA ASP A 136 -3.05 -3.51 -22.00
C ASP A 136 -2.06 -4.11 -20.99
N SER A 137 -1.89 -3.47 -19.85
CA SER A 137 -1.04 -3.91 -18.76
C SER A 137 -1.51 -3.36 -17.43
N ALA A 138 -1.13 -4.03 -16.35
CA ALA A 138 -1.28 -3.51 -14.99
C ALA A 138 0.07 -3.57 -14.28
N ASP A 139 0.43 -2.49 -13.61
CA ASP A 139 1.60 -2.43 -12.73
C ASP A 139 1.15 -2.67 -11.29
N VAL A 140 1.72 -3.68 -10.66
CA VAL A 140 1.34 -4.11 -9.32
C VAL A 140 2.54 -3.99 -8.39
N LEU A 141 2.41 -3.16 -7.38
CA LEU A 141 3.41 -3.01 -6.33
C LEU A 141 3.25 -4.15 -5.33
N VAL A 142 4.33 -4.86 -5.05
CA VAL A 142 4.34 -6.00 -4.12
C VAL A 142 5.59 -5.94 -3.25
N LEU A 143 5.57 -6.65 -2.12
CA LEU A 143 6.80 -6.83 -1.35
C LEU A 143 7.73 -7.85 -2.01
N ASP A 144 9.03 -7.68 -1.83
CA ASP A 144 10.10 -8.55 -2.31
C ASP A 144 9.89 -10.01 -1.91
N THR A 145 9.34 -10.24 -0.72
CA THR A 145 9.03 -11.58 -0.19
C THR A 145 8.08 -12.42 -1.04
N VAL A 146 7.31 -11.79 -1.93
CA VAL A 146 6.33 -12.47 -2.80
C VAL A 146 6.60 -12.22 -4.29
N ALA A 147 7.49 -11.28 -4.63
CA ALA A 147 7.71 -10.84 -6.00
C ALA A 147 8.20 -11.95 -6.93
N GLU A 148 9.21 -12.71 -6.52
CA GLU A 148 9.76 -13.80 -7.31
C GLU A 148 8.73 -14.91 -7.57
N PHE A 149 8.00 -15.31 -6.53
CA PHE A 149 6.92 -16.29 -6.66
C PHE A 149 5.85 -15.83 -7.67
N LEU A 150 5.43 -14.58 -7.58
CA LEU A 150 4.43 -14.02 -8.48
C LEU A 150 4.96 -13.89 -9.91
N ALA A 151 6.19 -13.44 -10.10
CA ALA A 151 6.80 -13.34 -11.42
C ALA A 151 6.84 -14.69 -12.17
N GLN A 152 6.99 -15.78 -11.41
CA GLN A 152 7.08 -17.14 -11.98
C GLN A 152 5.72 -17.85 -12.09
N SER A 153 4.78 -17.56 -11.20
CA SER A 153 3.57 -18.39 -11.02
C SER A 153 2.26 -17.67 -11.33
N TRP A 154 2.27 -16.34 -11.51
CA TRP A 154 1.06 -15.58 -11.75
C TRP A 154 0.73 -15.53 -13.25
N GLU A 155 -0.07 -16.48 -13.71
CA GLU A 155 -0.35 -16.69 -15.13
C GLU A 155 -1.68 -16.09 -15.61
N SER A 156 -2.59 -15.73 -14.70
CA SER A 156 -3.92 -15.24 -15.10
C SER A 156 -4.57 -14.34 -14.05
N ALA A 157 -5.42 -13.41 -14.51
CA ALA A 157 -6.39 -12.69 -13.70
C ALA A 157 -7.80 -13.03 -14.21
N GLY A 158 -8.59 -13.70 -13.37
CA GLY A 158 -9.85 -14.27 -13.80
C GLY A 158 -9.65 -15.31 -14.91
N ARG A 159 -10.21 -15.04 -16.09
CA ARG A 159 -10.09 -15.91 -17.28
C ARG A 159 -9.01 -15.47 -18.26
N VAL A 160 -8.40 -14.33 -18.01
CA VAL A 160 -7.44 -13.70 -18.91
C VAL A 160 -6.02 -14.13 -18.57
N LYS A 161 -5.27 -14.59 -19.57
CA LYS A 161 -3.86 -14.94 -19.43
C LYS A 161 -3.01 -13.69 -19.34
N LEU A 162 -2.04 -13.71 -18.43
CA LEU A 162 -1.09 -12.65 -18.18
C LEU A 162 0.31 -13.06 -18.63
N ARG A 163 1.12 -12.05 -18.97
CA ARG A 163 2.58 -12.17 -19.06
C ARG A 163 3.14 -11.24 -17.99
N VAL A 164 3.72 -11.83 -16.96
CA VAL A 164 4.23 -11.09 -15.80
C VAL A 164 5.74 -10.97 -15.89
N ALA A 165 6.23 -9.75 -15.66
CA ALA A 165 7.66 -9.47 -15.58
C ALA A 165 7.91 -8.44 -14.47
N GLU A 166 9.01 -8.56 -13.77
CA GLU A 166 9.47 -7.53 -12.85
C GLU A 166 10.03 -6.34 -13.64
N ILE A 167 9.65 -5.15 -13.23
CA ILE A 167 10.14 -3.87 -13.79
C ILE A 167 10.69 -2.99 -12.68
N ASP A 168 11.49 -1.99 -13.06
CA ASP A 168 11.93 -0.96 -12.11
C ASP A 168 10.72 -0.16 -11.60
N PRO A 169 10.57 0.04 -10.27
CA PRO A 169 9.49 0.85 -9.72
C PRO A 169 9.44 2.29 -10.28
N GLY A 170 10.57 2.85 -10.74
CA GLY A 170 10.61 4.14 -11.43
C GLY A 170 9.96 4.14 -12.82
N CYS A 171 9.67 2.96 -13.39
CA CYS A 171 9.02 2.78 -14.69
C CYS A 171 7.51 2.51 -14.58
N VAL A 172 6.92 2.72 -13.41
CA VAL A 172 5.49 2.51 -13.17
C VAL A 172 4.66 3.46 -14.03
N HIS A 173 3.66 2.92 -14.71
CA HIS A 173 2.71 3.72 -15.47
C HIS A 173 1.55 4.15 -14.57
N ILE A 174 1.54 5.43 -14.17
CA ILE A 174 0.47 6.01 -13.36
C ILE A 174 -0.68 6.40 -14.30
N PRO A 175 -1.86 5.76 -14.19
CA PRO A 175 -3.01 6.11 -15.01
C PRO A 175 -3.45 7.56 -14.76
N GLU A 176 -3.78 8.28 -15.82
CA GLU A 176 -4.37 9.61 -15.67
C GLU A 176 -5.71 9.52 -14.92
N ILE A 177 -5.83 10.28 -13.84
CA ILE A 177 -7.08 10.39 -13.09
C ILE A 177 -8.03 11.26 -13.93
N ARG A 178 -8.99 10.64 -14.61
CA ARG A 178 -10.08 11.37 -15.24
C ARG A 178 -10.99 11.92 -14.16
N ARG A 179 -10.93 13.22 -13.94
CA ARG A 179 -11.87 13.93 -13.05
C ARG A 179 -13.05 14.40 -13.88
N GLU A 180 -14.23 13.88 -13.58
CA GLU A 180 -15.50 14.42 -14.08
C GLU A 180 -16.05 15.41 -13.04
N GLU A 181 -16.23 16.66 -13.46
CA GLU A 181 -16.89 17.66 -12.64
C GLU A 181 -18.40 17.51 -12.84
N ARG A 182 -19.09 17.05 -11.81
CA ARG A 182 -20.55 16.92 -11.81
C ARG A 182 -21.17 18.02 -10.95
N ARG A 183 -22.07 18.80 -11.51
CA ARG A 183 -22.81 19.85 -10.80
C ARG A 183 -24.25 19.39 -10.65
N ASP A 184 -24.63 19.09 -9.42
CA ASP A 184 -26.03 18.76 -9.07
C ASP A 184 -26.58 19.77 -8.08
N THR A 185 -27.87 20.11 -8.21
CA THR A 185 -28.55 20.97 -7.25
C THR A 185 -29.24 20.12 -6.20
N VAL A 186 -28.83 20.29 -4.95
CA VAL A 186 -29.42 19.57 -3.81
C VAL A 186 -30.28 20.51 -3.01
N SER A 187 -31.56 20.17 -2.84
CA SER A 187 -32.54 20.99 -2.11
C SER A 187 -32.41 20.94 -0.59
N SER A 188 -31.41 20.26 -0.07
CA SER A 188 -31.19 20.05 1.37
C SER A 188 -29.78 20.38 1.77
N LEU A 189 -29.64 21.04 2.94
CA LEU A 189 -28.31 21.27 3.58
C LEU A 189 -27.83 20.06 4.41
N ARG A 190 -28.58 18.96 4.40
CA ARG A 190 -28.18 17.74 5.12
C ARG A 190 -27.08 17.01 4.37
N LEU A 191 -25.99 16.69 5.05
CA LEU A 191 -24.81 16.03 4.50
C LEU A 191 -25.15 14.66 3.88
N ASP A 192 -26.04 13.89 4.51
CA ASP A 192 -26.50 12.58 4.02
C ASP A 192 -27.23 12.70 2.66
N ALA A 193 -28.05 13.74 2.47
CA ALA A 193 -28.72 14.00 1.21
C ALA A 193 -27.75 14.45 0.11
N VAL A 194 -26.75 15.26 0.44
CA VAL A 194 -25.70 15.70 -0.49
C VAL A 194 -24.87 14.49 -0.93
N CYS A 195 -24.42 13.65 0.01
CA CYS A 195 -23.64 12.45 -0.29
C CYS A 195 -24.43 11.44 -1.15
N SER A 196 -25.73 11.23 -0.87
CA SER A 196 -26.55 10.30 -1.64
C SER A 196 -26.77 10.72 -3.10
N THR A 197 -26.65 12.01 -3.40
CA THR A 197 -26.77 12.57 -4.76
C THR A 197 -25.44 12.53 -5.52
N GLY A 198 -24.33 12.76 -4.82
CA GLY A 198 -23.00 12.85 -5.41
C GLY A 198 -22.35 11.49 -5.76
N PHE A 199 -22.78 10.40 -5.11
CA PHE A 199 -22.20 9.05 -5.27
C PHE A 199 -23.12 8.04 -5.98
N ARG A 200 -23.96 8.49 -6.86
CA ARG A 200 -24.78 7.62 -7.75
C ARG A 200 -24.09 7.31 -9.06
#